data_45d0145a63552d075def56c53176eb91
#
_entry.id   45d0145a63552d075def56c53176eb91
#
_cell.length_a   1.000
_cell.length_b   1.000
_cell.length_c   1.000
_cell.angle_alpha   90.00
_cell.angle_beta   90.00
_cell.angle_gamma   90.00
#
_symmetry.space_group_name_H-M   'P 1'
#
loop_
_entity.id
_entity.type
_entity.pdbx_description
1 polymer ?
#
loop_
_entity_poly.entity_id
_entity_poly.type
_entity_poly.pdbx_seq_one_letter_code
_entity_poly.pdbx_strand_id
1 'polypeptide(L)'
;MNLKTKKAALPRLYDTTKEFKKDWQRLSHSGRYNMGELKRTMLLLIANDGPLPEEYLDHPLKGDWANHRECHVGGDFLLIYRLDDESLIFVRAGTHAELFE
;
A
#
# COMPACT_ATOMS: atom_id res chain seq x y z
N MET A 1 -30.19 -12.54 4.11
CA MET A 1 -29.64 -12.13 3.99
C MET A 1 -29.22 -11.81 3.47
N ASN A 2 -29.20 -11.61 3.01
CA ASN A 2 -28.69 -11.16 2.40
C ASN A 2 -27.74 -11.06 2.21
N LEU A 3 -27.52 -11.37 1.84
CA LEU A 3 -26.64 -11.25 1.70
C LEU A 3 -26.01 -10.85 1.15
N LYS A 4 -26.22 -10.54 0.80
CA LYS A 4 -25.68 -9.94 0.33
C LYS A 4 -25.00 -9.30 0.52
N THR A 5 -25.23 -9.27 0.60
CA THR A 5 -24.64 -8.79 0.85
C THR A 5 -23.81 -8.78 1.04
N LYS A 6 -24.24 -8.88 1.00
CA LYS A 6 -23.25 -8.81 1.23
C LYS A 6 -22.21 -9.55 1.36
N LYS A 7 -22.25 -9.36 0.49
CA LYS A 7 -21.22 -10.26 0.74
C LYS A 7 -19.86 -9.60 0.75
N ALA A 8 -19.10 -9.82 1.82
CA ALA A 8 -17.79 -9.22 1.95
C ALA A 8 -16.81 -9.85 0.97
N ALA A 9 -15.92 -9.06 0.38
CA ALA A 9 -14.86 -9.60 -0.44
C ALA A 9 -13.86 -10.34 0.43
N LEU A 10 -13.20 -11.33 -0.14
CA LEU A 10 -12.17 -12.06 0.58
C LEU A 10 -10.92 -11.20 0.72
N PRO A 11 -10.14 -11.40 1.78
CA PRO A 11 -8.84 -10.76 1.86
C PRO A 11 -7.99 -11.09 0.65
N ARG A 12 -7.12 -10.17 0.28
CA ARG A 12 -6.24 -10.38 -0.86
C ARG A 12 -5.03 -11.21 -0.46
N LEU A 13 -4.58 -12.03 -1.41
CA LEU A 13 -3.26 -12.62 -1.29
C LEU A 13 -2.25 -11.53 -1.56
N TYR A 14 -1.14 -11.51 -0.81
CA TYR A 14 -0.19 -10.43 -0.99
C TYR A 14 1.23 -10.93 -1.07
N ASP A 15 2.09 -10.12 -1.67
CA ASP A 15 3.51 -10.38 -1.76
C ASP A 15 4.24 -9.05 -1.71
N THR A 16 5.55 -9.11 -1.66
CA THR A 16 6.40 -7.92 -1.62
C THR A 16 7.53 -8.08 -2.63
N THR A 17 7.99 -6.96 -3.19
CA THR A 17 9.16 -6.98 -4.04
C THR A 17 10.42 -7.00 -3.17
N LYS A 18 11.56 -7.30 -3.80
CA LYS A 18 12.85 -7.20 -3.13
C LYS A 18 13.11 -5.77 -2.66
N GLU A 19 12.75 -4.81 -3.52
CA GLU A 19 12.95 -3.40 -3.21
C GLU A 19 12.12 -2.99 -2.01
N PHE A 20 10.89 -3.48 -1.90
CA PHE A 20 10.05 -3.18 -0.74
C PHE A 20 10.70 -3.72 0.53
N LYS A 21 11.25 -4.92 0.49
CA LYS A 21 11.91 -5.50 1.66
C LYS A 21 13.11 -4.66 2.11
N LYS A 22 13.87 -4.14 1.15
CA LYS A 22 14.99 -3.25 1.46
C LYS A 22 14.48 -1.94 2.06
N ASP A 23 13.40 -1.39 1.48
CA ASP A 23 12.78 -0.19 2.03
C ASP A 23 12.34 -0.43 3.46
N TRP A 24 11.69 -1.55 3.72
CA TRP A 24 11.23 -1.89 5.06
C TRP A 24 12.36 -1.86 6.08
N GLN A 25 13.48 -2.51 5.75
CA GLN A 25 14.62 -2.54 6.64
C GLN A 25 15.20 -1.14 6.88
N ARG A 26 15.36 -0.37 5.81
CA ARG A 26 15.89 0.98 5.91
C ARG A 26 14.99 1.85 6.78
N LEU A 27 13.70 1.81 6.52
CA LEU A 27 12.74 2.64 7.25
C LEU A 27 12.65 2.23 8.71
N SER A 28 12.68 0.93 8.98
CA SER A 28 12.62 0.42 10.35
C SER A 28 13.83 0.86 11.17
N HIS A 29 15.01 0.86 10.56
CA HIS A 29 16.22 1.20 11.26
C HIS A 29 16.41 2.70 11.46
N SER A 30 15.74 3.51 10.64
CA SER A 30 15.93 4.96 10.72
C SER A 30 15.36 5.57 12.00
N GLY A 31 14.30 4.95 12.53
CA GLY A 31 13.60 5.48 13.70
C GLY A 31 12.78 6.73 13.43
N ARG A 32 12.69 7.17 12.17
CA ARG A 32 11.99 8.41 11.81
C ARG A 32 10.60 8.18 11.21
N TYR A 33 10.26 6.94 10.91
CA TYR A 33 9.00 6.63 10.23
C TYR A 33 8.09 5.82 11.14
N ASN A 34 6.81 6.10 11.04
CA ASN A 34 5.83 5.35 11.82
C ASN A 34 5.53 4.03 11.12
N MET A 35 6.30 3.01 11.46
CA MET A 35 6.13 1.69 10.86
C MET A 35 4.80 1.05 11.22
N GLY A 36 4.25 1.41 12.37
CA GLY A 36 2.91 0.95 12.76
C GLY A 36 1.85 1.44 11.79
N GLU A 37 1.97 2.68 11.34
CA GLU A 37 1.03 3.22 10.35
C GLU A 37 1.20 2.57 8.99
N LEU A 38 2.44 2.23 8.62
CA LEU A 38 2.66 1.50 7.38
C LEU A 38 1.99 0.12 7.45
N LYS A 39 2.17 -0.58 8.55
CA LYS A 39 1.53 -1.89 8.75
C LYS A 39 0.02 -1.77 8.70
N ARG A 40 -0.53 -0.75 9.33
CA ARG A 40 -1.97 -0.53 9.33
C ARG A 40 -2.50 -0.32 7.91
N THR A 41 -1.80 0.49 7.13
CA THR A 41 -2.17 0.75 5.73
C THR A 41 -2.15 -0.54 4.93
N MET A 42 -1.09 -1.33 5.09
CA MET A 42 -0.98 -2.61 4.40
C MET A 42 -2.12 -3.54 4.78
N LEU A 43 -2.46 -3.60 6.05
CA LEU A 43 -3.55 -4.47 6.50
C LEU A 43 -4.90 -4.03 5.95
N LEU A 44 -5.13 -2.73 5.83
CA LEU A 44 -6.37 -2.23 5.23
C LEU A 44 -6.48 -2.68 3.78
N LEU A 45 -5.37 -2.62 3.04
CA LEU A 45 -5.36 -3.08 1.65
C LEU A 45 -5.56 -4.58 1.55
N ILE A 46 -4.94 -5.35 2.43
CA ILE A 46 -5.07 -6.80 2.44
C ILE A 46 -6.51 -7.21 2.78
N ALA A 47 -7.12 -6.54 3.74
CA ALA A 47 -8.46 -6.88 4.20
C ALA A 47 -9.52 -6.77 3.10
N ASN A 48 -9.30 -5.82 2.16
CA ASN A 48 -10.19 -5.70 1.01
C ASN A 48 -11.65 -5.42 1.39
N ASP A 49 -11.84 -4.59 2.42
CA ASP A 49 -13.18 -4.26 2.92
C ASP A 49 -13.78 -3.04 2.24
N GLY A 50 -13.10 -2.50 1.25
CA GLY A 50 -13.55 -1.31 0.55
C GLY A 50 -12.35 -0.43 0.22
N PRO A 51 -12.58 0.73 -0.39
CA PRO A 51 -11.48 1.64 -0.71
C PRO A 51 -10.86 2.21 0.57
N LEU A 52 -9.60 2.64 0.47
CA LEU A 52 -8.97 3.32 1.58
C LEU A 52 -9.70 4.62 1.89
N PRO A 53 -9.76 5.03 3.17
CA PRO A 53 -10.30 6.33 3.51
C PRO A 53 -9.62 7.46 2.74
N GLU A 54 -10.33 8.57 2.56
CA GLU A 54 -9.86 9.67 1.71
C GLU A 54 -8.53 10.26 2.15
N GLU A 55 -8.25 10.24 3.44
CA GLU A 55 -7.01 10.82 3.96
C GLU A 55 -5.76 10.09 3.46
N TYR A 56 -5.91 8.87 2.96
CA TYR A 56 -4.78 8.16 2.39
C TYR A 56 -4.44 8.62 0.97
N LEU A 57 -5.29 9.43 0.35
CA LEU A 57 -5.05 9.99 -0.99
C LEU A 57 -4.66 8.93 -2.01
N ASP A 58 -5.30 7.77 -1.94
CA ASP A 58 -5.00 6.65 -2.81
C ASP A 58 -5.35 6.99 -4.28
N HIS A 59 -4.39 6.80 -5.18
CA HIS A 59 -4.59 7.15 -6.58
C HIS A 59 -3.67 6.36 -7.49
N PRO A 60 -4.05 6.19 -8.77
CA PRO A 60 -3.19 5.50 -9.73
C PRO A 60 -2.03 6.39 -10.16
N LEU A 61 -0.92 5.76 -10.51
CA LEU A 61 0.25 6.44 -11.03
C LEU A 61 0.28 6.32 -12.55
N LYS A 62 1.14 7.13 -13.17
CA LYS A 62 1.26 7.20 -14.62
C LYS A 62 2.71 7.01 -15.03
N GLY A 63 2.95 7.00 -16.35
CA GLY A 63 4.30 6.91 -16.88
C GLY A 63 4.96 5.58 -16.56
N ASP A 64 6.19 5.64 -16.07
CA ASP A 64 6.93 4.43 -15.74
C ASP A 64 6.28 3.63 -14.63
N TRP A 65 5.39 4.26 -13.86
CA TRP A 65 4.67 3.62 -12.78
C TRP A 65 3.24 3.25 -13.16
N ALA A 66 2.94 3.17 -14.45
CA ALA A 66 1.62 2.75 -14.89
C ALA A 66 1.28 1.40 -14.28
N ASN A 67 0.00 1.19 -14.01
CA ASN A 67 -0.52 -0.03 -13.37
C ASN A 67 -0.17 -0.16 -11.89
N HIS A 68 0.42 0.89 -11.31
CA HIS A 68 0.70 0.96 -9.88
C HIS A 68 -0.19 2.03 -9.25
N ARG A 69 -0.35 1.93 -7.95
CA ARG A 69 -1.10 2.91 -7.17
C ARG A 69 -0.21 3.39 -6.02
N GLU A 70 -0.51 4.58 -5.56
CA GLU A 70 0.21 5.19 -4.44
C GLU A 70 -0.78 5.63 -3.40
N CYS A 71 -0.45 5.44 -2.13
CA CYS A 71 -1.22 6.04 -1.05
C CYS A 71 -0.28 6.66 -0.04
N HIS A 72 -0.82 7.60 0.73
CA HIS A 72 -0.07 8.31 1.75
C HIS A 72 -0.28 7.63 3.09
N VAL A 73 0.80 7.10 3.66
CA VAL A 73 0.77 6.49 4.99
C VAL A 73 0.67 7.60 6.04
N GLY A 74 1.39 8.71 5.77
CA GLY A 74 1.34 9.88 6.64
C GLY A 74 2.29 10.93 6.08
N GLY A 75 1.79 12.13 5.80
CA GLY A 75 2.61 13.18 5.23
C GLY A 75 3.28 12.72 3.94
N ASP A 76 4.61 12.79 3.91
CA ASP A 76 5.40 12.40 2.75
C ASP A 76 5.82 10.93 2.78
N PHE A 77 5.25 10.14 3.69
CA PHE A 77 5.54 8.71 3.77
C PHE A 77 4.55 7.96 2.88
N LEU A 78 5.05 7.40 1.78
CA LEU A 78 4.23 6.85 0.71
C LEU A 78 4.38 5.34 0.60
N LEU A 79 3.34 4.69 0.11
CA LEU A 79 3.35 3.26 -0.21
C LEU A 79 2.91 3.11 -1.65
N ILE A 80 3.74 2.44 -2.46
CA ILE A 80 3.39 2.10 -3.84
C ILE A 80 3.06 0.63 -3.89
N TYR A 81 1.93 0.29 -4.50
CA TYR A 81 1.48 -1.08 -4.59
C TYR A 81 0.80 -1.32 -5.95
N ARG A 82 0.59 -2.58 -6.25
CA ARG A 82 -0.06 -2.99 -7.49
C ARG A 82 -1.13 -4.01 -7.18
N LEU A 83 -2.27 -3.90 -7.84
CA LEU A 83 -3.36 -4.87 -7.72
C LEU A 83 -3.48 -5.64 -9.02
N ASP A 84 -3.49 -6.98 -8.90
CA ASP A 84 -3.76 -7.89 -10.01
C ASP A 84 -4.90 -8.78 -9.54
N ASP A 85 -6.00 -8.80 -10.25
CA ASP A 85 -7.13 -9.65 -9.88
C ASP A 85 -7.29 -9.78 -8.36
N GLU A 86 -6.83 -10.89 -7.79
CA GLU A 86 -6.96 -11.14 -6.35
C GLU A 86 -5.67 -10.93 -5.58
N SER A 87 -4.63 -10.49 -6.26
CA SER A 87 -3.31 -10.35 -5.66
C SER A 87 -2.96 -8.89 -5.42
N LEU A 88 -2.17 -8.69 -4.39
CA LEU A 88 -1.71 -7.37 -3.98
C LEU A 88 -0.19 -7.46 -3.83
N ILE A 89 0.53 -6.58 -4.51
CA ILE A 89 1.99 -6.57 -4.45
C ILE A 89 2.43 -5.24 -3.85
N PHE A 90 3.12 -5.29 -2.73
CA PHE A 90 3.73 -4.07 -2.15
C PHE A 90 5.06 -3.85 -2.85
N VAL A 91 5.19 -2.73 -3.54
CA VAL A 91 6.28 -2.48 -4.48
C VAL A 91 7.39 -1.63 -3.90
N ARG A 92 7.07 -0.50 -3.29
CA ARG A 92 8.04 0.40 -2.66
C ARG A 92 7.38 1.14 -1.51
N ALA A 93 8.20 1.60 -0.56
CA ALA A 93 7.75 2.49 0.50
C ALA A 93 8.87 3.48 0.82
N GLY A 94 8.51 4.74 1.09
CA GLY A 94 9.49 5.75 1.41
C GLY A 94 8.94 7.13 1.18
N THR A 95 9.81 8.13 1.16
CA THR A 95 9.41 9.50 0.87
C THR A 95 9.34 9.71 -0.64
N HIS A 96 8.70 10.80 -1.05
CA HIS A 96 8.62 11.15 -2.46
C HIS A 96 10.01 11.22 -3.09
N ALA A 97 10.94 11.86 -2.42
CA ALA A 97 12.30 11.99 -2.93
C ALA A 97 12.97 10.62 -3.08
N GLU A 98 12.78 9.72 -2.12
CA GLU A 98 13.37 8.38 -2.19
C GLU A 98 12.83 7.55 -3.33
N LEU A 99 11.55 7.71 -3.64
CA LEU A 99 10.89 6.85 -4.61
C LEU A 99 10.94 7.40 -6.04
N PHE A 100 10.96 8.71 -6.22
CA PHE A 100 10.80 9.34 -7.54
C PHE A 100 11.98 10.23 -7.94
N GLU A 101 12.96 10.38 -7.11
CA GLU A 101 14.15 11.17 -7.40
C GLU A 101 15.41 10.35 -7.08
#